data_f4a24bebccdf825f167d0697948ca411
#
_entry.id   f4a24bebccdf825f167d0697948ca411
#
_cell.length_a   1.000
_cell.length_b   1.000
_cell.length_c   1.000
_cell.angle_alpha   90.00
_cell.angle_beta   90.00
_cell.angle_gamma   90.00
#
_symmetry.space_group_name_H-M   'P 1'
#
loop_
_entity.id
_entity.type
_entity.pdbx_description
1 polymer ?
#
loop_
_entity_poly.entity_id
_entity_poly.type
_entity_poly.pdbx_seq_one_letter_code
_entity_poly.pdbx_strand_id
1 'polypeptide(L)'
;FKIADKCNIIDKPNLRSSHTSITLRGGGIIFLASVWIWAAFFGVVYPWFLTGLTAITGISFVDDIHRVSNRIRLVVQFVAMLLMFQDFGILNPESWWMIVVALILCVGIINAYNFMDGINGITGGYSLVVLFPLIYLNSKLCFVENSFLIVVLLGVLVFNFFNFRKKAKCFAGDVGSVGIAFIILFALGKLILLTGDFTYILLLAVYGVDSVLTIIHRILLHENIGEAHRKHVYQLMANELKIPHVVVSIIYMCLQSVVSFGLLLLPMNHWIYFMMVLPVLCVVYVWFKRKYYYLHEEYLKCLK
;
A
#
# COMPACT_ATOMS: atom_id res chain seq x y z
N PHE A 1 21.95 5.07 -2.44
CA PHE A 1 22.13 5.70 -3.75
C PHE A 1 23.34 5.12 -4.49
N LYS A 2 24.57 5.20 -3.96
CA LYS A 2 25.80 4.71 -4.63
C LYS A 2 25.74 3.23 -5.02
N ILE A 3 25.13 2.38 -4.20
CA ILE A 3 24.96 0.93 -4.48
C ILE A 3 23.94 0.74 -5.60
N ALA A 4 22.78 1.38 -5.51
CA ALA A 4 21.72 1.26 -6.49
C ALA A 4 22.17 1.74 -7.88
N ASP A 5 22.95 2.83 -7.93
CA ASP A 5 23.55 3.35 -9.14
C ASP A 5 24.58 2.38 -9.74
N LYS A 6 25.48 1.84 -8.91
CA LYS A 6 26.45 0.80 -9.34
C LYS A 6 25.81 -0.50 -9.82
N CYS A 7 24.70 -0.91 -9.19
CA CYS A 7 23.95 -2.12 -9.55
C CYS A 7 22.90 -1.87 -10.64
N ASN A 8 22.83 -0.64 -11.19
CA ASN A 8 21.89 -0.24 -12.25
C ASN A 8 20.42 -0.50 -11.88
N ILE A 9 20.07 -0.34 -10.59
CA ILE A 9 18.71 -0.47 -10.06
C ILE A 9 17.97 0.84 -10.34
N ILE A 10 17.52 0.98 -11.60
CA ILE A 10 16.92 2.20 -12.12
C ILE A 10 15.58 1.90 -12.78
N ASP A 11 14.64 2.83 -12.65
CA ASP A 11 13.40 2.83 -13.41
C ASP A 11 13.53 3.73 -14.63
N LYS A 12 13.41 3.13 -15.81
CA LYS A 12 13.42 3.83 -17.10
C LYS A 12 11.98 4.14 -17.49
N PRO A 13 11.66 5.40 -17.84
CA PRO A 13 10.34 5.76 -18.32
C PRO A 13 9.87 4.86 -19.48
N ASN A 14 8.62 4.43 -19.41
CA ASN A 14 7.95 3.68 -20.48
C ASN A 14 6.55 4.29 -20.73
N LEU A 15 5.81 3.79 -21.70
CA LEU A 15 4.48 4.28 -22.06
C LEU A 15 3.45 4.24 -20.91
N ARG A 16 3.72 3.47 -19.86
CA ARG A 16 2.84 3.30 -18.68
C ARG A 16 3.30 4.15 -17.50
N SER A 17 4.54 4.67 -17.54
CA SER A 17 5.12 5.46 -16.46
C SER A 17 4.47 6.82 -16.35
N SER A 18 4.30 7.29 -15.12
CA SER A 18 3.86 8.67 -14.83
C SER A 18 5.04 9.63 -14.69
N HIS A 19 6.29 9.16 -14.80
CA HIS A 19 7.51 9.95 -14.72
C HIS A 19 8.23 10.00 -16.09
N THR A 20 9.03 11.03 -16.28
CA THR A 20 9.75 11.30 -17.55
C THR A 20 11.27 11.20 -17.42
N SER A 21 11.79 11.10 -16.19
CA SER A 21 13.24 11.03 -15.90
C SER A 21 13.61 9.67 -15.32
N ILE A 22 14.81 9.19 -15.66
CA ILE A 22 15.39 8.00 -15.04
C ILE A 22 15.55 8.26 -13.54
N THR A 23 15.03 7.37 -12.71
CA THR A 23 15.03 7.50 -11.24
C THR A 23 15.47 6.20 -10.60
N LEU A 24 16.18 6.26 -9.48
CA LEU A 24 16.57 5.07 -8.73
C LEU A 24 15.33 4.36 -8.17
N ARG A 25 15.28 3.04 -8.31
CA ARG A 25 14.23 2.16 -7.79
C ARG A 25 14.68 1.50 -6.48
N GLY A 26 13.75 0.92 -5.71
CA GLY A 26 14.07 0.15 -4.51
C GLY A 26 14.42 1.01 -3.28
N GLY A 27 14.14 2.33 -3.29
CA GLY A 27 14.31 3.18 -2.11
C GLY A 27 13.49 2.74 -0.90
N GLY A 28 12.43 1.97 -1.12
CA GLY A 28 11.57 1.43 -0.07
C GLY A 28 12.20 0.31 0.77
N ILE A 29 13.39 -0.18 0.44
CA ILE A 29 14.18 -1.09 1.31
C ILE A 29 14.37 -0.53 2.73
N ILE A 30 14.26 0.80 2.89
CA ILE A 30 14.33 1.47 4.20
C ILE A 30 13.25 0.98 5.17
N PHE A 31 12.09 0.54 4.68
CA PHE A 31 11.02 0.03 5.54
C PHE A 31 11.40 -1.29 6.17
N LEU A 32 11.98 -2.22 5.40
CA LEU A 32 12.57 -3.45 5.95
C LEU A 32 13.71 -3.13 6.92
N ALA A 33 14.62 -2.23 6.52
CA ALA A 33 15.76 -1.85 7.35
C ALA A 33 15.30 -1.24 8.68
N SER A 34 14.26 -0.41 8.70
CA SER A 34 13.73 0.16 9.94
C SER A 34 13.23 -0.91 10.90
N VAL A 35 12.55 -1.96 10.42
CA VAL A 35 12.07 -3.06 11.26
C VAL A 35 13.22 -3.92 11.77
N TRP A 36 14.25 -4.19 10.94
CA TRP A 36 15.45 -4.90 11.40
C TRP A 36 16.25 -4.11 12.44
N ILE A 37 16.37 -2.78 12.26
CA ILE A 37 16.99 -1.90 13.25
C ILE A 37 16.19 -1.96 14.55
N TRP A 38 14.85 -1.87 14.47
CA TRP A 38 14.00 -2.01 15.66
C TRP A 38 14.25 -3.36 16.36
N ALA A 39 14.27 -4.47 15.64
CA ALA A 39 14.50 -5.78 16.19
C ALA A 39 15.90 -5.92 16.84
N ALA A 40 16.91 -5.26 16.29
CA ALA A 40 18.27 -5.24 16.84
C ALA A 40 18.36 -4.50 18.19
N PHE A 41 17.58 -3.43 18.38
CA PHE A 41 17.60 -2.63 19.62
C PHE A 41 16.61 -3.13 20.69
N PHE A 42 15.45 -3.65 20.27
CA PHE A 42 14.37 -4.02 21.18
C PHE A 42 14.14 -5.54 21.28
N GLY A 43 14.90 -6.32 20.53
CA GLY A 43 14.76 -7.78 20.47
C GLY A 43 13.78 -8.25 19.38
N VAL A 44 13.84 -9.54 19.08
CA VAL A 44 12.99 -10.19 18.07
C VAL A 44 11.67 -10.59 18.75
N VAL A 45 10.76 -9.63 18.90
CA VAL A 45 9.45 -9.83 19.55
C VAL A 45 8.47 -10.59 18.64
N TYR A 46 8.54 -10.35 17.32
CA TYR A 46 7.65 -10.94 16.32
C TYR A 46 8.45 -11.74 15.28
N PRO A 47 8.94 -12.95 15.62
CA PRO A 47 9.89 -13.68 14.77
C PRO A 47 9.29 -14.11 13.42
N TRP A 48 8.04 -14.55 13.40
CA TRP A 48 7.38 -15.00 12.19
C TRP A 48 7.03 -13.85 11.26
N PHE A 49 6.56 -12.72 11.80
CA PHE A 49 6.37 -11.48 11.05
C PHE A 49 7.68 -11.01 10.42
N LEU A 50 8.77 -10.98 11.20
CA LEU A 50 10.09 -10.53 10.70
C LEU A 50 10.60 -11.43 9.58
N THR A 51 10.42 -12.75 9.72
CA THR A 51 10.76 -13.73 8.68
C THR A 51 9.89 -13.52 7.43
N GLY A 52 8.58 -13.38 7.59
CA GLY A 52 7.64 -13.11 6.50
C GLY A 52 7.96 -11.79 5.79
N LEU A 53 8.21 -10.71 6.53
CA LEU A 53 8.60 -9.42 5.99
C LEU A 53 9.90 -9.52 5.18
N THR A 54 10.89 -10.24 5.69
CA THR A 54 12.17 -10.42 5.00
C THR A 54 11.99 -11.22 3.71
N ALA A 55 11.19 -12.29 3.74
CA ALA A 55 10.93 -13.10 2.57
C ALA A 55 10.19 -12.32 1.47
N ILE A 56 9.10 -11.62 1.84
CA ILE A 56 8.27 -10.89 0.87
C ILE A 56 8.98 -9.68 0.28
N THR A 57 9.74 -8.95 1.09
CA THR A 57 10.55 -7.82 0.60
C THR A 57 11.77 -8.29 -0.18
N GLY A 58 12.37 -9.42 0.20
CA GLY A 58 13.48 -10.03 -0.52
C GLY A 58 13.10 -10.41 -1.95
N ILE A 59 11.99 -11.13 -2.13
CA ILE A 59 11.53 -11.48 -3.48
C ILE A 59 11.11 -10.25 -4.28
N SER A 60 10.50 -9.23 -3.64
CA SER A 60 10.13 -7.97 -4.28
C SER A 60 11.37 -7.17 -4.70
N PHE A 61 12.45 -7.20 -3.92
CA PHE A 61 13.72 -6.58 -4.29
C PHE A 61 14.38 -7.29 -5.47
N VAL A 62 14.30 -8.61 -5.52
CA VAL A 62 14.77 -9.39 -6.69
C VAL A 62 13.94 -9.02 -7.93
N ASP A 63 12.62 -8.84 -7.80
CA ASP A 63 11.74 -8.44 -8.91
C ASP A 63 12.05 -7.00 -9.40
N ASP A 64 12.46 -6.10 -8.52
CA ASP A 64 12.91 -4.75 -8.89
C ASP A 64 14.20 -4.77 -9.75
N ILE A 65 15.04 -5.80 -9.62
CA ILE A 65 16.28 -5.97 -10.37
C ILE A 65 16.08 -6.87 -11.61
N HIS A 66 15.46 -8.02 -11.39
CA HIS A 66 15.19 -9.06 -12.39
C HIS A 66 13.75 -9.52 -12.28
N ARG A 67 12.99 -9.41 -13.35
CA ARG A 67 11.58 -9.81 -13.38
C ARG A 67 11.38 -11.24 -12.86
N VAL A 68 10.62 -11.37 -11.79
CA VAL A 68 10.20 -12.63 -11.20
C VAL A 68 8.80 -13.00 -11.72
N SER A 69 8.53 -14.30 -11.88
CA SER A 69 7.20 -14.73 -12.31
C SER A 69 6.15 -14.38 -11.26
N ASN A 70 4.98 -13.92 -11.71
CA ASN A 70 3.85 -13.59 -10.82
C ASN A 70 3.46 -14.75 -9.90
N ARG A 71 3.64 -16.01 -10.35
CA ARG A 71 3.35 -17.20 -9.54
C ARG A 71 4.26 -17.31 -8.33
N ILE A 72 5.57 -17.11 -8.50
CA ILE A 72 6.56 -17.16 -7.41
C ILE A 72 6.26 -16.04 -6.41
N ARG A 73 6.03 -14.81 -6.89
CA ARG A 73 5.66 -13.68 -6.04
C ARG A 73 4.41 -13.99 -5.20
N LEU A 74 3.38 -14.54 -5.82
CA LEU A 74 2.13 -14.89 -5.15
C LEU A 74 2.34 -15.97 -4.08
N VAL A 75 3.11 -17.03 -4.40
CA VAL A 75 3.44 -18.08 -3.42
C VAL A 75 4.18 -17.49 -2.21
N VAL A 76 5.19 -16.65 -2.43
CA VAL A 76 5.92 -16.02 -1.33
C VAL A 76 5.02 -15.09 -0.52
N GLN A 77 4.11 -14.34 -1.17
CA GLN A 77 3.10 -13.52 -0.48
C GLN A 77 2.21 -14.38 0.43
N PHE A 78 1.70 -15.52 -0.06
CA PHE A 78 0.89 -16.44 0.74
C PHE A 78 1.68 -17.00 1.93
N VAL A 79 2.91 -17.46 1.72
CA VAL A 79 3.75 -17.99 2.80
C VAL A 79 4.04 -16.90 3.84
N ALA A 80 4.40 -15.69 3.41
CA ALA A 80 4.65 -14.58 4.32
C ALA A 80 3.40 -14.22 5.15
N MET A 81 2.20 -14.28 4.55
CA MET A 81 0.95 -14.06 5.28
C MET A 81 0.69 -15.14 6.31
N LEU A 82 0.92 -16.42 5.99
CA LEU A 82 0.79 -17.51 6.95
C LEU A 82 1.76 -17.35 8.13
N LEU A 83 3.00 -16.93 7.86
CA LEU A 83 3.96 -16.61 8.91
C LEU A 83 3.45 -15.46 9.81
N MET A 84 2.92 -14.39 9.22
CA MET A 84 2.31 -13.29 9.97
C MET A 84 1.12 -13.79 10.82
N PHE A 85 0.28 -14.68 10.29
CA PHE A 85 -0.85 -15.27 11.02
C PHE A 85 -0.41 -16.19 12.16
N GLN A 86 0.80 -16.76 12.09
CA GLN A 86 1.41 -17.48 13.21
C GLN A 86 1.69 -16.53 14.38
N ASP A 87 2.22 -15.32 14.14
CA ASP A 87 2.40 -14.30 15.20
C ASP A 87 1.07 -13.73 15.71
N PHE A 88 -0.01 -13.86 14.93
CA PHE A 88 -1.37 -13.53 15.39
C PHE A 88 -1.98 -14.62 16.27
N GLY A 89 -1.47 -15.84 16.22
CA GLY A 89 -2.03 -16.99 16.93
C GLY A 89 -3.38 -17.47 16.38
N ILE A 90 -3.70 -17.17 15.12
CA ILE A 90 -5.00 -17.49 14.51
C ILE A 90 -4.99 -18.75 13.63
N LEU A 91 -3.85 -19.42 13.48
CA LEU A 91 -3.75 -20.65 12.68
C LEU A 91 -4.39 -21.82 13.43
N ASN A 92 -5.73 -21.80 13.48
CA ASN A 92 -6.54 -22.85 14.11
C ASN A 92 -7.33 -23.60 13.03
N PRO A 93 -7.29 -24.94 12.99
CA PRO A 93 -8.03 -25.76 12.02
C PRO A 93 -9.56 -25.53 12.03
N GLU A 94 -10.13 -25.17 13.18
CA GLU A 94 -11.58 -24.91 13.30
C GLU A 94 -12.03 -23.67 12.52
N SER A 95 -11.13 -22.72 12.31
CA SER A 95 -11.40 -21.42 11.67
C SER A 95 -10.77 -21.31 10.27
N TRP A 96 -10.47 -22.42 9.61
CA TRP A 96 -9.76 -22.45 8.35
C TRP A 96 -10.36 -21.54 7.25
N TRP A 97 -11.68 -21.43 7.19
CA TRP A 97 -12.35 -20.57 6.20
C TRP A 97 -12.09 -19.07 6.45
N MET A 98 -11.99 -18.63 7.73
CA MET A 98 -11.61 -17.26 8.06
C MET A 98 -10.16 -16.98 7.66
N ILE A 99 -9.28 -17.95 7.84
CA ILE A 99 -7.88 -17.86 7.42
C ILE A 99 -7.80 -17.66 5.89
N VAL A 100 -8.58 -18.42 5.12
CA VAL A 100 -8.62 -18.28 3.65
C VAL A 100 -9.12 -16.89 3.25
N VAL A 101 -10.21 -16.41 3.86
CA VAL A 101 -10.74 -15.05 3.58
C VAL A 101 -9.71 -13.98 3.93
N ALA A 102 -9.08 -14.09 5.12
CA ALA A 102 -8.04 -13.15 5.54
C ALA A 102 -6.82 -13.17 4.60
N LEU A 103 -6.39 -14.35 4.12
CA LEU A 103 -5.31 -14.48 3.14
C LEU A 103 -5.63 -13.74 1.84
N ILE A 104 -6.81 -13.97 1.29
CA ILE A 104 -7.26 -13.32 0.04
C ILE A 104 -7.29 -11.80 0.24
N LEU A 105 -7.85 -11.34 1.35
CA LEU A 105 -7.93 -9.92 1.66
C LEU A 105 -6.54 -9.29 1.82
N CYS A 106 -5.66 -9.90 2.61
CA CYS A 106 -4.31 -9.38 2.85
C CYS A 106 -3.47 -9.34 1.58
N VAL A 107 -3.50 -10.41 0.77
CA VAL A 107 -2.81 -10.44 -0.52
C VAL A 107 -3.40 -9.38 -1.47
N GLY A 108 -4.72 -9.20 -1.46
CA GLY A 108 -5.39 -8.15 -2.21
C GLY A 108 -4.92 -6.75 -1.80
N ILE A 109 -4.80 -6.46 -0.51
CA ILE A 109 -4.32 -5.18 0.02
C ILE A 109 -2.85 -4.93 -0.36
N ILE A 110 -1.98 -5.94 -0.27
CA ILE A 110 -0.58 -5.80 -0.70
C ILE A 110 -0.50 -5.44 -2.17
N ASN A 111 -1.24 -6.15 -3.02
CA ASN A 111 -1.25 -5.84 -4.46
C ASN A 111 -1.88 -4.47 -4.73
N ALA A 112 -2.91 -4.06 -3.98
CA ALA A 112 -3.47 -2.72 -4.07
C ALA A 112 -2.42 -1.64 -3.78
N TYR A 113 -1.64 -1.78 -2.70
CA TYR A 113 -0.53 -0.88 -2.40
C TYR A 113 0.51 -0.82 -3.53
N ASN A 114 0.84 -1.96 -4.11
CA ASN A 114 1.78 -2.04 -5.23
C ASN A 114 1.22 -1.34 -6.48
N PHE A 115 -0.06 -1.50 -6.79
CA PHE A 115 -0.70 -0.80 -7.91
C PHE A 115 -0.82 0.72 -7.70
N MET A 116 -0.91 1.15 -6.45
CA MET A 116 -1.00 2.56 -6.10
C MET A 116 0.37 3.26 -6.06
N ASP A 117 1.49 2.54 -6.13
CA ASP A 117 2.85 3.10 -6.12
C ASP A 117 3.29 3.58 -7.52
N GLY A 118 2.59 4.54 -8.11
CA GLY A 118 2.88 4.99 -9.48
C GLY A 118 3.26 6.46 -9.63
N ILE A 119 3.23 7.28 -8.57
CA ILE A 119 3.58 8.71 -8.59
C ILE A 119 4.36 9.12 -7.34
N ASN A 120 5.10 10.23 -7.45
CA ASN A 120 5.93 10.73 -6.35
C ASN A 120 5.09 11.05 -5.11
N GLY A 121 5.48 10.50 -3.96
CA GLY A 121 4.91 10.81 -2.66
C GLY A 121 3.66 10.00 -2.28
N ILE A 122 3.04 9.28 -3.22
CA ILE A 122 1.75 8.65 -2.95
C ILE A 122 1.87 7.54 -1.90
N THR A 123 2.80 6.60 -2.06
CA THR A 123 2.95 5.46 -1.14
C THR A 123 3.48 5.90 0.23
N GLY A 124 4.53 6.70 0.24
CA GLY A 124 5.10 7.18 1.50
C GLY A 124 4.17 8.15 2.24
N GLY A 125 3.53 9.10 1.52
CA GLY A 125 2.58 10.04 2.12
C GLY A 125 1.32 9.36 2.63
N TYR A 126 0.75 8.45 1.85
CA TYR A 126 -0.41 7.66 2.28
C TYR A 126 -0.10 6.80 3.52
N SER A 127 1.07 6.14 3.54
CA SER A 127 1.50 5.36 4.70
C SER A 127 1.66 6.20 5.96
N LEU A 128 2.11 7.47 5.86
CA LEU A 128 2.13 8.39 7.00
C LEU A 128 0.74 8.59 7.60
N VAL A 129 -0.25 8.91 6.77
CA VAL A 129 -1.62 9.19 7.26
C VAL A 129 -2.35 7.93 7.75
N VAL A 130 -1.87 6.74 7.41
CA VAL A 130 -2.33 5.47 7.99
C VAL A 130 -1.62 5.18 9.32
N LEU A 131 -0.32 5.44 9.41
CA LEU A 131 0.45 5.18 10.64
C LEU A 131 0.05 6.10 11.80
N PHE A 132 -0.30 7.35 11.56
CA PHE A 132 -0.71 8.27 12.64
C PHE A 132 -1.89 7.75 13.47
N PRO A 133 -3.05 7.36 12.89
CA PRO A 133 -4.14 6.77 13.65
C PRO A 133 -3.76 5.43 14.30
N LEU A 134 -2.93 4.59 13.68
CA LEU A 134 -2.43 3.36 14.29
C LEU A 134 -1.58 3.64 15.53
N ILE A 135 -0.68 4.62 15.47
CA ILE A 135 0.13 5.05 16.63
C ILE A 135 -0.76 5.61 17.75
N TYR A 136 -1.73 6.45 17.39
CA TYR A 136 -2.68 6.99 18.36
C TYR A 136 -3.50 5.90 19.05
N LEU A 137 -4.03 4.94 18.29
CA LEU A 137 -4.75 3.81 18.86
C LEU A 137 -3.83 2.91 19.69
N ASN A 138 -2.60 2.68 19.23
CA ASN A 138 -1.64 1.86 19.97
C ASN A 138 -1.24 2.48 21.30
N SER A 139 -1.15 3.80 21.41
CA SER A 139 -0.87 4.48 22.68
C SER A 139 -1.94 4.24 23.74
N LYS A 140 -3.15 3.82 23.34
CA LYS A 140 -4.28 3.52 24.24
C LYS A 140 -4.53 2.04 24.43
N LEU A 141 -4.35 1.24 23.37
CA LEU A 141 -4.74 -0.17 23.31
C LEU A 141 -3.57 -1.13 23.40
N CYS A 142 -2.34 -0.67 23.16
CA CYS A 142 -1.11 -1.46 23.23
C CYS A 142 -1.14 -2.79 22.45
N PHE A 143 -1.66 -2.76 21.20
CA PHE A 143 -1.79 -3.96 20.36
C PHE A 143 -0.46 -4.41 19.71
N VAL A 144 0.53 -3.51 19.61
CA VAL A 144 1.92 -3.81 19.26
C VAL A 144 2.88 -2.98 20.13
N GLU A 145 4.16 -3.34 20.13
CA GLU A 145 5.18 -2.54 20.82
C GLU A 145 5.21 -1.09 20.31
N ASN A 146 5.12 -0.11 21.21
CA ASN A 146 5.07 1.31 20.85
C ASN A 146 6.27 1.74 20.01
N SER A 147 7.47 1.27 20.38
CA SER A 147 8.73 1.52 19.67
C SER A 147 8.69 1.04 18.22
N PHE A 148 7.97 -0.06 17.93
CA PHE A 148 7.85 -0.62 16.58
C PHE A 148 7.24 0.40 15.60
N LEU A 149 6.04 0.92 15.90
CA LEU A 149 5.37 1.87 15.02
C LEU A 149 6.14 3.18 14.87
N ILE A 150 6.83 3.64 15.93
CA ILE A 150 7.64 4.86 15.88
C ILE A 150 8.84 4.66 14.95
N VAL A 151 9.54 3.53 15.02
CA VAL A 151 10.69 3.27 14.15
C VAL A 151 10.26 3.09 12.70
N VAL A 152 9.12 2.43 12.46
CA VAL A 152 8.51 2.37 11.13
C VAL A 152 8.17 3.77 10.60
N LEU A 153 7.54 4.62 11.43
CA LEU A 153 7.25 6.00 11.07
C LEU A 153 8.51 6.78 10.67
N LEU A 154 9.60 6.64 11.42
CA LEU A 154 10.89 7.27 11.08
C LEU A 154 11.41 6.77 9.72
N GLY A 155 11.31 5.47 9.44
CA GLY A 155 11.66 4.92 8.12
C GLY A 155 10.83 5.53 6.99
N VAL A 156 9.53 5.69 7.20
CA VAL A 156 8.63 6.32 6.22
C VAL A 156 8.93 7.82 6.05
N LEU A 157 9.28 8.54 7.11
CA LEU A 157 9.69 9.95 7.03
C LEU A 157 10.99 10.10 6.23
N VAL A 158 11.99 9.26 6.49
CA VAL A 158 13.24 9.25 5.72
C VAL A 158 12.97 8.96 4.24
N PHE A 159 12.14 7.97 3.92
CA PHE A 159 11.75 7.69 2.54
C PHE A 159 11.08 8.91 1.88
N ASN A 160 10.11 9.53 2.54
CA ASN A 160 9.40 10.69 2.03
C ASN A 160 10.33 11.88 1.77
N PHE A 161 11.35 12.08 2.58
CA PHE A 161 12.36 13.12 2.33
C PHE A 161 13.02 13.00 0.95
N PHE A 162 13.15 11.80 0.40
CA PHE A 162 13.73 11.57 -0.93
C PHE A 162 12.68 11.41 -2.04
N ASN A 163 11.48 10.89 -1.72
CA ASN A 163 10.45 10.56 -2.70
C ASN A 163 9.38 11.66 -2.85
N PHE A 164 8.93 12.30 -1.76
CA PHE A 164 7.85 13.29 -1.76
C PHE A 164 8.32 14.65 -2.30
N ARG A 165 8.62 14.68 -3.60
CA ARG A 165 9.20 15.85 -4.29
C ARG A 165 8.66 15.95 -5.71
N LYS A 166 8.72 17.17 -6.30
CA LYS A 166 8.42 17.36 -7.74
C LYS A 166 9.26 16.43 -8.62
N LYS A 167 10.56 16.28 -8.28
CA LYS A 167 11.47 15.30 -8.89
C LYS A 167 11.96 14.39 -7.77
N ALA A 168 11.39 13.20 -7.70
CA ALA A 168 11.80 12.19 -6.72
C ALA A 168 13.25 11.76 -6.97
N LYS A 169 13.99 11.53 -5.90
CA LYS A 169 15.38 10.99 -5.98
C LYS A 169 15.40 9.47 -6.00
N CYS A 170 14.35 8.82 -5.48
CA CYS A 170 14.14 7.39 -5.57
C CYS A 170 12.64 7.06 -5.54
N PHE A 171 12.28 5.92 -6.11
CA PHE A 171 10.95 5.31 -6.01
C PHE A 171 10.96 4.20 -4.96
N ALA A 172 9.78 3.88 -4.39
CA ALA A 172 9.66 2.81 -3.42
C ALA A 172 10.07 1.47 -4.04
N GLY A 173 9.64 1.21 -5.26
CA GLY A 173 9.76 -0.08 -5.91
C GLY A 173 8.81 -1.11 -5.29
N ASP A 174 8.79 -2.31 -5.85
CA ASP A 174 8.00 -3.40 -5.32
C ASP A 174 8.44 -3.75 -3.90
N VAL A 175 9.75 -3.68 -3.60
CA VAL A 175 10.28 -3.88 -2.26
C VAL A 175 9.67 -2.91 -1.23
N GLY A 176 9.41 -1.66 -1.61
CA GLY A 176 8.86 -0.66 -0.71
C GLY A 176 7.35 -0.74 -0.58
N SER A 177 6.62 -0.77 -1.68
CA SER A 177 5.15 -0.81 -1.66
C SER A 177 4.62 -2.06 -0.97
N VAL A 178 5.19 -3.24 -1.28
CA VAL A 178 4.84 -4.52 -0.66
C VAL A 178 5.29 -4.55 0.81
N GLY A 179 6.52 -4.07 1.10
CA GLY A 179 7.06 -4.08 2.46
C GLY A 179 6.26 -3.24 3.43
N ILE A 180 5.94 -1.99 3.06
CA ILE A 180 5.16 -1.11 3.94
C ILE A 180 3.71 -1.59 4.08
N ALA A 181 3.10 -2.16 3.02
CA ALA A 181 1.78 -2.76 3.10
C ALA A 181 1.75 -3.93 4.09
N PHE A 182 2.76 -4.80 4.06
CA PHE A 182 2.88 -5.93 4.99
C PHE A 182 3.03 -5.46 6.44
N ILE A 183 3.83 -4.41 6.69
CA ILE A 183 4.00 -3.80 8.03
C ILE A 183 2.68 -3.21 8.52
N ILE A 184 1.98 -2.46 7.69
CA ILE A 184 0.68 -1.85 8.03
C ILE A 184 -0.36 -2.94 8.31
N LEU A 185 -0.40 -4.00 7.48
CA LEU A 185 -1.30 -5.14 7.69
C LEU A 185 -1.03 -5.86 9.00
N PHE A 186 0.23 -5.99 9.42
CA PHE A 186 0.57 -6.55 10.71
C PHE A 186 -0.02 -5.72 11.85
N ALA A 187 0.20 -4.41 11.85
CA ALA A 187 -0.32 -3.53 12.89
C ALA A 187 -1.86 -3.49 12.89
N LEU A 188 -2.47 -3.37 11.71
CA LEU A 188 -3.92 -3.36 11.54
C LEU A 188 -4.55 -4.69 11.94
N GLY A 189 -3.93 -5.82 11.59
CA GLY A 189 -4.39 -7.14 11.99
C GLY A 189 -4.37 -7.34 13.50
N LYS A 190 -3.29 -6.94 14.18
CA LYS A 190 -3.21 -6.95 15.65
C LYS A 190 -4.29 -6.08 16.29
N LEU A 191 -4.56 -4.89 15.73
CA LEU A 191 -5.63 -4.00 16.19
C LEU A 191 -7.02 -4.65 16.04
N ILE A 192 -7.34 -5.18 14.86
CA ILE A 192 -8.63 -5.83 14.58
C ILE A 192 -8.84 -7.05 15.48
N LEU A 193 -7.80 -7.87 15.67
CA LEU A 193 -7.88 -9.05 16.52
C LEU A 193 -8.06 -8.70 18.00
N LEU A 194 -7.41 -7.63 18.47
CA LEU A 194 -7.54 -7.17 19.85
C LEU A 194 -8.93 -6.59 20.12
N THR A 195 -9.48 -5.81 19.17
CA THR A 195 -10.75 -5.11 19.37
C THR A 195 -11.97 -5.88 18.92
N GLY A 196 -11.80 -6.89 18.06
CA GLY A 196 -12.89 -7.55 17.34
C GLY A 196 -13.61 -6.67 16.32
N ASP A 197 -13.07 -5.47 16.04
CA ASP A 197 -13.71 -4.48 15.16
C ASP A 197 -13.05 -4.44 13.79
N PHE A 198 -13.69 -5.07 12.81
CA PHE A 198 -13.23 -5.09 11.42
C PHE A 198 -13.31 -3.73 10.73
N THR A 199 -14.08 -2.78 11.25
CA THR A 199 -14.26 -1.46 10.61
C THR A 199 -12.97 -0.65 10.53
N TYR A 200 -11.95 -0.97 11.33
CA TYR A 200 -10.61 -0.39 11.20
C TYR A 200 -9.95 -0.60 9.83
N ILE A 201 -10.50 -1.50 8.99
CA ILE A 201 -10.08 -1.61 7.58
C ILE A 201 -10.29 -0.30 6.80
N LEU A 202 -11.17 0.59 7.28
CA LEU A 202 -11.35 1.95 6.73
C LEU A 202 -10.07 2.80 6.76
N LEU A 203 -9.08 2.45 7.59
CA LEU A 203 -7.77 3.09 7.57
C LEU A 203 -7.04 2.88 6.22
N LEU A 204 -7.55 2.00 5.35
CA LEU A 204 -7.04 1.73 4.00
C LEU A 204 -8.10 2.01 2.91
N ALA A 205 -9.21 2.68 3.24
CA ALA A 205 -10.39 2.76 2.39
C ALA A 205 -10.12 3.41 1.02
N VAL A 206 -9.34 4.49 0.97
CA VAL A 206 -9.14 5.25 -0.28
C VAL A 206 -8.35 4.43 -1.30
N TYR A 207 -7.29 3.75 -0.88
CA TYR A 207 -6.56 2.81 -1.73
C TYR A 207 -7.42 1.60 -2.11
N GLY A 208 -8.18 1.07 -1.15
CA GLY A 208 -9.08 -0.05 -1.37
C GLY A 208 -10.12 0.25 -2.44
N VAL A 209 -10.80 1.40 -2.34
CA VAL A 209 -11.83 1.81 -3.31
C VAL A 209 -11.25 2.02 -4.70
N ASP A 210 -10.13 2.76 -4.83
CA ASP A 210 -9.52 2.97 -6.15
C ASP A 210 -9.07 1.64 -6.78
N SER A 211 -8.41 0.78 -6.00
CA SER A 211 -7.90 -0.49 -6.53
C SER A 211 -9.03 -1.46 -6.90
N VAL A 212 -9.98 -1.69 -6.00
CA VAL A 212 -11.08 -2.65 -6.22
C VAL A 212 -11.98 -2.20 -7.36
N LEU A 213 -12.41 -0.94 -7.37
CA LEU A 213 -13.29 -0.45 -8.44
C LEU A 213 -12.57 -0.33 -9.79
N THR A 214 -11.24 -0.12 -9.79
CA THR A 214 -10.45 -0.17 -11.03
C THR A 214 -10.37 -1.61 -11.56
N ILE A 215 -10.18 -2.61 -10.69
CA ILE A 215 -10.20 -4.03 -11.09
C ILE A 215 -11.58 -4.41 -11.65
N ILE A 216 -12.67 -4.04 -10.95
CA ILE A 216 -14.04 -4.28 -11.42
C ILE A 216 -14.25 -3.64 -12.80
N HIS A 217 -13.84 -2.39 -12.98
CA HIS A 217 -13.95 -1.69 -14.26
C HIS A 217 -13.21 -2.42 -15.38
N ARG A 218 -12.01 -2.97 -15.11
CA ARG A 218 -11.25 -3.75 -16.10
C ARG A 218 -11.91 -5.08 -16.43
N ILE A 219 -12.52 -5.76 -15.45
CA ILE A 219 -13.30 -6.98 -15.68
C ILE A 219 -14.48 -6.67 -16.62
N LEU A 220 -15.20 -5.57 -16.38
CA LEU A 220 -16.31 -5.14 -17.24
C LEU A 220 -15.85 -4.78 -18.67
N LEU A 221 -14.61 -4.36 -18.84
CA LEU A 221 -13.99 -4.13 -20.15
C LEU A 221 -13.39 -5.40 -20.77
N HIS A 222 -13.55 -6.57 -20.15
CA HIS A 222 -12.98 -7.85 -20.57
C HIS A 222 -11.45 -7.84 -20.75
N GLU A 223 -10.74 -7.04 -19.94
CA GLU A 223 -9.29 -6.94 -19.97
C GLU A 223 -8.61 -8.01 -19.13
N ASN A 224 -7.41 -8.41 -19.54
CA ASN A 224 -6.56 -9.29 -18.73
C ASN A 224 -6.07 -8.55 -17.48
N ILE A 225 -6.55 -8.97 -16.29
CA ILE A 225 -6.21 -8.34 -15.00
C ILE A 225 -4.70 -8.47 -14.70
N GLY A 226 -4.04 -9.51 -15.19
CA GLY A 226 -2.59 -9.75 -14.99
C GLY A 226 -1.69 -8.79 -15.78
N GLU A 227 -2.23 -8.01 -16.72
CA GLU A 227 -1.46 -7.05 -17.50
C GLU A 227 -1.40 -5.70 -16.80
N ALA A 228 -0.23 -5.06 -16.87
CA ALA A 228 -0.04 -3.73 -16.31
C ALA A 228 -0.88 -2.68 -17.09
N HIS A 229 -1.47 -1.75 -16.37
CA HIS A 229 -2.36 -0.72 -16.90
C HIS A 229 -2.12 0.64 -16.22
N ARG A 230 -2.81 1.69 -16.69
CA ARG A 230 -2.79 3.02 -16.06
C ARG A 230 -4.20 3.62 -15.97
N LYS A 231 -5.08 2.91 -15.27
CA LYS A 231 -6.51 3.23 -15.18
C LYS A 231 -6.98 3.63 -13.78
N HIS A 232 -6.10 3.67 -12.79
CA HIS A 232 -6.42 4.17 -11.45
C HIS A 232 -6.76 5.65 -11.49
N VAL A 233 -7.59 6.12 -10.56
CA VAL A 233 -7.99 7.53 -10.50
C VAL A 233 -6.77 8.43 -10.33
N TYR A 234 -5.81 8.07 -9.45
CA TYR A 234 -4.60 8.85 -9.29
C TYR A 234 -3.79 8.99 -10.58
N GLN A 235 -3.77 7.94 -11.43
CA GLN A 235 -3.08 7.97 -12.72
C GLN A 235 -3.80 8.87 -13.72
N LEU A 236 -5.14 8.84 -13.75
CA LEU A 236 -5.92 9.77 -14.58
C LEU A 236 -5.66 11.22 -14.15
N MET A 237 -5.61 11.50 -12.85
CA MET A 237 -5.29 12.83 -12.34
C MET A 237 -3.88 13.29 -12.75
N ALA A 238 -2.88 12.43 -12.59
CA ALA A 238 -1.49 12.78 -12.87
C ALA A 238 -1.18 12.83 -14.38
N ASN A 239 -1.68 11.87 -15.15
CA ASN A 239 -1.27 11.68 -16.55
C ASN A 239 -2.18 12.41 -17.55
N GLU A 240 -3.50 12.30 -17.40
CA GLU A 240 -4.46 12.88 -18.31
C GLU A 240 -4.81 14.34 -17.93
N LEU A 241 -5.11 14.59 -16.64
CA LEU A 241 -5.40 15.93 -16.15
C LEU A 241 -4.14 16.76 -15.86
N LYS A 242 -2.93 16.17 -15.97
CA LYS A 242 -1.65 16.85 -15.76
C LYS A 242 -1.50 17.49 -14.37
N ILE A 243 -2.21 16.98 -13.37
CA ILE A 243 -2.09 17.46 -11.99
C ILE A 243 -0.72 17.02 -11.45
N PRO A 244 0.06 17.90 -10.82
CA PRO A 244 1.38 17.53 -10.26
C PRO A 244 1.28 16.35 -9.29
N HIS A 245 2.21 15.39 -9.37
CA HIS A 245 2.22 14.18 -8.54
C HIS A 245 2.04 14.45 -7.06
N VAL A 246 2.78 15.44 -6.52
CA VAL A 246 2.70 15.82 -5.10
C VAL A 246 1.29 16.29 -4.73
N VAL A 247 0.60 17.01 -5.62
CA VAL A 247 -0.77 17.48 -5.38
C VAL A 247 -1.74 16.30 -5.34
N VAL A 248 -1.62 15.35 -6.29
CA VAL A 248 -2.44 14.14 -6.29
C VAL A 248 -2.20 13.33 -5.01
N SER A 249 -0.96 13.17 -4.60
CA SER A 249 -0.60 12.48 -3.36
C SER A 249 -1.21 13.15 -2.13
N ILE A 250 -1.17 14.49 -2.05
CA ILE A 250 -1.81 15.26 -0.97
C ILE A 250 -3.33 15.04 -0.96
N ILE A 251 -3.99 15.01 -2.13
CA ILE A 251 -5.42 14.73 -2.20
C ILE A 251 -5.75 13.36 -1.59
N TYR A 252 -4.99 12.31 -1.93
CA TYR A 252 -5.17 10.96 -1.35
C TYR A 252 -4.91 10.94 0.15
N MET A 253 -3.87 11.64 0.60
CA MET A 253 -3.57 11.81 2.03
C MET A 253 -4.71 12.50 2.78
N CYS A 254 -5.22 13.61 2.25
CA CYS A 254 -6.32 14.36 2.85
C CYS A 254 -7.60 13.53 2.92
N LEU A 255 -7.96 12.85 1.83
CA LEU A 255 -9.14 11.97 1.80
C LEU A 255 -9.03 10.86 2.85
N GLN A 256 -7.88 10.17 2.90
CA GLN A 256 -7.68 9.13 3.90
C GLN A 256 -7.65 9.69 5.33
N SER A 257 -7.05 10.86 5.55
CA SER A 257 -7.07 11.51 6.85
C SER A 257 -8.49 11.83 7.32
N VAL A 258 -9.33 12.36 6.43
CA VAL A 258 -10.75 12.63 6.76
C VAL A 258 -11.47 11.35 7.16
N VAL A 259 -11.29 10.26 6.41
CA VAL A 259 -11.88 8.96 6.73
C VAL A 259 -11.37 8.44 8.08
N SER A 260 -10.06 8.49 8.30
CA SER A 260 -9.44 8.00 9.53
C SER A 260 -9.83 8.79 10.76
N PHE A 261 -9.80 10.13 10.70
CA PHE A 261 -10.21 10.98 11.81
C PHE A 261 -11.72 10.91 12.05
N GLY A 262 -12.53 10.78 11.01
CA GLY A 262 -13.96 10.55 11.17
C GLY A 262 -14.26 9.26 11.94
N LEU A 263 -13.56 8.16 11.62
CA LEU A 263 -13.68 6.89 12.36
C LEU A 263 -13.30 7.03 13.83
N LEU A 264 -12.27 7.83 14.14
CA LEU A 264 -11.71 7.92 15.50
C LEU A 264 -12.42 8.96 16.38
N LEU A 265 -12.95 10.03 15.79
CA LEU A 265 -13.40 11.21 16.56
C LEU A 265 -14.91 11.37 16.59
N LEU A 266 -15.64 10.80 15.62
CA LEU A 266 -17.10 10.92 15.63
C LEU A 266 -17.71 9.99 16.67
N PRO A 267 -18.62 10.50 17.54
CA PRO A 267 -19.27 9.70 18.58
C PRO A 267 -20.42 8.87 17.99
N MET A 268 -20.10 8.02 17.03
CA MET A 268 -21.09 7.14 16.37
C MET A 268 -20.58 5.70 16.29
N ASN A 269 -21.49 4.77 16.06
CA ASN A 269 -21.12 3.38 15.87
C ASN A 269 -20.26 3.23 14.62
N HIS A 270 -19.12 2.53 14.73
CA HIS A 270 -18.15 2.36 13.64
C HIS A 270 -18.75 1.67 12.41
N TRP A 271 -19.70 0.73 12.60
CA TRP A 271 -20.39 0.08 11.48
C TRP A 271 -21.31 1.04 10.72
N ILE A 272 -21.98 1.96 11.42
CA ILE A 272 -22.78 3.00 10.77
C ILE A 272 -21.85 3.91 9.96
N TYR A 273 -20.72 4.32 10.54
CA TYR A 273 -19.71 5.13 9.84
C TYR A 273 -19.18 4.40 8.60
N PHE A 274 -18.87 3.11 8.72
CA PHE A 274 -18.42 2.27 7.62
C PHE A 274 -19.43 2.24 6.47
N MET A 275 -20.72 1.98 6.80
CA MET A 275 -21.81 1.90 5.81
C MET A 275 -22.12 3.25 5.16
N MET A 276 -21.73 4.37 5.75
CA MET A 276 -21.87 5.71 5.16
C MET A 276 -20.67 6.07 4.27
N VAL A 277 -19.46 5.88 4.77
CA VAL A 277 -18.23 6.36 4.12
C VAL A 277 -17.89 5.56 2.87
N LEU A 278 -18.00 4.24 2.94
CA LEU A 278 -17.61 3.39 1.82
C LEU A 278 -18.44 3.65 0.55
N PRO A 279 -19.79 3.73 0.61
CA PRO A 279 -20.59 4.11 -0.56
C PRO A 279 -20.29 5.52 -1.08
N VAL A 280 -20.02 6.49 -0.18
CA VAL A 280 -19.67 7.85 -0.60
C VAL A 280 -18.36 7.83 -1.40
N LEU A 281 -17.33 7.14 -0.93
CA LEU A 281 -16.07 6.99 -1.68
C LEU A 281 -16.30 6.29 -3.04
N CYS A 282 -17.14 5.25 -3.08
CA CYS A 282 -17.48 4.57 -4.33
C CYS A 282 -18.21 5.50 -5.32
N VAL A 283 -19.17 6.30 -4.85
CA VAL A 283 -19.88 7.29 -5.67
C VAL A 283 -18.92 8.33 -6.21
N VAL A 284 -18.04 8.88 -5.39
CA VAL A 284 -17.02 9.86 -5.81
C VAL A 284 -16.10 9.25 -6.86
N TYR A 285 -15.64 8.00 -6.66
CA TYR A 285 -14.82 7.29 -7.64
C TYR A 285 -15.54 7.13 -8.98
N VAL A 286 -16.79 6.62 -8.97
CA VAL A 286 -17.57 6.38 -10.19
C VAL A 286 -17.87 7.69 -10.91
N TRP A 287 -18.23 8.74 -10.18
CA TRP A 287 -18.45 10.08 -10.73
C TRP A 287 -17.18 10.61 -11.41
N PHE A 288 -16.03 10.52 -10.75
CA PHE A 288 -14.76 10.97 -11.31
C PHE A 288 -14.39 10.19 -12.58
N LYS A 289 -14.53 8.86 -12.54
CA LYS A 289 -14.28 8.00 -13.71
C LYS A 289 -15.20 8.36 -14.87
N ARG A 290 -16.50 8.48 -14.66
CA ARG A 290 -17.47 8.85 -15.73
C ARG A 290 -17.12 10.18 -16.36
N LYS A 291 -16.65 11.14 -15.55
CA LYS A 291 -16.34 12.49 -16.03
C LYS A 291 -15.05 12.58 -16.83
N TYR A 292 -14.02 11.81 -16.50
CA TYR A 292 -12.67 12.03 -17.03
C TYR A 292 -12.07 10.83 -17.78
N TYR A 293 -12.69 9.66 -17.77
CA TYR A 293 -12.12 8.45 -18.37
C TYR A 293 -12.00 8.55 -19.89
N TYR A 294 -12.83 9.33 -20.56
CA TYR A 294 -12.74 9.60 -22.01
C TYR A 294 -11.35 10.15 -22.43
N LEU A 295 -10.69 10.94 -21.56
CA LEU A 295 -9.34 11.44 -21.83
C LEU A 295 -8.33 10.29 -21.97
N HIS A 296 -8.50 9.25 -21.18
CA HIS A 296 -7.67 8.06 -21.28
C HIS A 296 -7.95 7.27 -22.57
N GLU A 297 -9.20 7.20 -23.00
CA GLU A 297 -9.58 6.57 -24.26
C GLU A 297 -9.01 7.33 -25.48
N GLU A 298 -9.05 8.66 -25.43
CA GLU A 298 -8.41 9.52 -26.45
C GLU A 298 -6.89 9.28 -26.50
N TYR A 299 -6.22 9.24 -25.33
CA TYR A 299 -4.79 8.90 -25.26
C TYR A 299 -4.49 7.54 -25.91
N LEU A 300 -5.30 6.51 -25.64
CA LEU A 300 -5.11 5.18 -26.25
C LEU A 300 -5.32 5.17 -27.76
N LYS A 301 -6.23 6.01 -28.28
CA LYS A 301 -6.43 6.18 -29.74
C LYS A 301 -5.21 6.85 -30.40
N CYS A 302 -4.55 7.79 -29.73
CA CYS A 302 -3.33 8.44 -30.24
C CYS A 302 -2.10 7.51 -30.25
N LEU A 303 -2.13 6.39 -29.54
CA LEU A 303 -1.04 5.39 -29.51
C LEU A 303 -1.17 4.31 -30.59
N LYS A 304 -2.36 4.16 -31.18
CA LYS A 304 -2.65 3.25 -32.31
C LYS A 304 -2.37 3.94 -33.66
#